data_e31d958b81735361b057ec8ff54eaddd
#
_entry.id   e31d958b81735361b057ec8ff54eaddd
#
_cell.length_a   1.000
_cell.length_b   1.000
_cell.length_c   1.000
_cell.angle_alpha   90.00
_cell.angle_beta   90.00
_cell.angle_gamma   90.00
#
_symmetry.space_group_name_H-M   'P 1'
#
loop_
_entity.id
_entity.type
_entity.pdbx_description
1 polymer ?
#
loop_
_entity_poly.entity_id
_entity_poly.type
_entity_poly.pdbx_seq_one_letter_code
_entity_poly.pdbx_strand_id
1 'polypeptide(L)'
;MSSLPLRAIFFDVDDTLFSTTEFALKARTAAVENMIRFGFRMQKEDCLRELDEVIQEFSSNYEQHFDKLLARIPQHYYEGINSAILIAAAVAGYHETKYRELSAYEDVVDVLRLLRQYTDLTLGVITNGITLKQAEKIVRIDVHQYLNHDAIFISDQLGVNKPNTKFFQRACRAVGIRPPEAMYVGDHPQLDIDPPNRIGMISVHSMRGGKHEGNQGESKPDFTIHNFWDLLDVLKTEFDIDVEKARREEKAQEE
;
A
#
# COMPACT_ATOMS: atom_id res chain seq x y z
N MET A 1 -25.80 6.93 22.16
CA MET A 1 -25.51 5.47 22.19
C MET A 1 -24.02 5.37 22.48
N SER A 2 -23.60 4.64 23.51
CA SER A 2 -22.16 4.46 23.80
C SER A 2 -21.55 3.73 22.59
N SER A 3 -20.68 4.44 21.83
CA SER A 3 -19.89 3.82 20.79
C SER A 3 -19.02 2.74 21.43
N LEU A 4 -18.90 1.57 20.77
CA LEU A 4 -17.98 0.53 21.22
C LEU A 4 -16.56 1.08 21.22
N PRO A 5 -15.70 0.69 22.16
CA PRO A 5 -14.34 1.16 22.18
C PRO A 5 -13.60 0.67 20.93
N LEU A 6 -12.81 1.55 20.30
CA LEU A 6 -11.90 1.17 19.23
C LEU A 6 -10.79 0.29 19.81
N ARG A 7 -10.52 -0.87 19.20
CA ARG A 7 -9.55 -1.85 19.66
C ARG A 7 -8.48 -2.20 18.63
N ALA A 8 -8.76 -1.95 17.34
CA ALA A 8 -7.79 -2.21 16.28
C ALA A 8 -7.90 -1.19 15.15
N ILE A 9 -6.78 -0.94 14.50
CA ILE A 9 -6.70 -0.22 13.23
C ILE A 9 -6.00 -1.12 12.23
N PHE A 10 -6.67 -1.38 11.10
CA PHE A 10 -6.08 -2.07 9.96
C PHE A 10 -5.84 -1.09 8.83
N PHE A 11 -4.75 -1.29 8.13
CA PHE A 11 -4.34 -0.45 7.00
C PHE A 11 -4.28 -1.26 5.71
N ASP A 12 -4.62 -0.65 4.58
CA ASP A 12 -4.10 -1.12 3.31
C ASP A 12 -2.62 -0.77 3.21
N VAL A 13 -1.94 -1.31 2.20
CA VAL A 13 -0.51 -1.10 1.99
C VAL A 13 -0.27 -0.13 0.83
N ASP A 14 -0.80 -0.47 -0.34
CA ASP A 14 -0.54 0.24 -1.59
C ASP A 14 -1.29 1.59 -1.63
N ASP A 15 -0.60 2.69 -1.96
CA ASP A 15 -1.11 4.07 -1.95
C ASP A 15 -1.75 4.53 -0.61
N THR A 16 -1.54 3.76 0.47
CA THR A 16 -1.97 4.08 1.84
C THR A 16 -0.77 4.30 2.77
N LEU A 17 0.13 3.31 2.88
CA LEU A 17 1.34 3.42 3.71
C LEU A 17 2.55 3.99 2.93
N PHE A 18 2.54 3.87 1.61
CA PHE A 18 3.55 4.41 0.70
C PHE A 18 2.93 4.67 -0.68
N SER A 19 3.57 5.48 -1.53
CA SER A 19 3.08 5.72 -2.89
C SER A 19 3.50 4.60 -3.84
N THR A 20 2.59 3.68 -4.10
CA THR A 20 2.76 2.65 -5.15
C THR A 20 2.81 3.28 -6.54
N THR A 21 1.99 4.30 -6.77
CA THR A 21 1.90 5.01 -8.05
C THR A 21 3.22 5.70 -8.38
N GLU A 22 3.77 6.49 -7.45
CA GLU A 22 5.05 7.20 -7.65
C GLU A 22 6.22 6.21 -7.77
N PHE A 23 6.26 5.21 -6.89
CA PHE A 23 7.27 4.16 -6.94
C PHE A 23 7.26 3.41 -8.27
N ALA A 24 6.09 2.98 -8.76
CA ALA A 24 5.99 2.25 -10.02
C ALA A 24 6.49 3.09 -11.21
N LEU A 25 6.19 4.39 -11.24
CA LEU A 25 6.69 5.29 -12.27
C LEU A 25 8.22 5.37 -12.25
N LYS A 26 8.84 5.59 -11.07
CA LYS A 26 10.29 5.63 -10.89
C LYS A 26 10.95 4.32 -11.34
N ALA A 27 10.42 3.18 -10.88
CA ALA A 27 10.99 1.88 -11.20
C ALA A 27 10.89 1.51 -12.69
N ARG A 28 9.77 1.83 -13.34
CA ARG A 28 9.58 1.63 -14.78
C ARG A 28 10.51 2.53 -15.59
N THR A 29 10.66 3.79 -15.18
CA THR A 29 11.59 4.74 -15.80
C THR A 29 13.02 4.22 -15.73
N ALA A 30 13.48 3.80 -14.57
CA ALA A 30 14.82 3.24 -14.38
C ALA A 30 15.05 1.95 -15.20
N ALA A 31 14.03 1.11 -15.32
CA ALA A 31 14.09 -0.09 -16.17
C ALA A 31 14.32 0.27 -17.64
N VAL A 32 13.56 1.22 -18.19
CA VAL A 32 13.69 1.68 -19.57
C VAL A 32 15.04 2.40 -19.79
N GLU A 33 15.48 3.25 -18.86
CA GLU A 33 16.79 3.92 -18.92
C GLU A 33 17.94 2.91 -18.92
N ASN A 34 17.83 1.83 -18.15
CA ASN A 34 18.81 0.74 -18.22
C ASN A 34 18.79 0.03 -19.57
N MET A 35 17.64 -0.26 -20.17
CA MET A 35 17.58 -0.82 -21.52
C MET A 35 18.30 0.10 -22.53
N ILE A 36 18.05 1.41 -22.48
CA ILE A 36 18.70 2.40 -23.35
C ILE A 36 20.22 2.40 -23.13
N ARG A 37 20.67 2.37 -21.89
CA ARG A 37 22.10 2.27 -21.54
C ARG A 37 22.77 1.03 -22.14
N PHE A 38 22.04 -0.08 -22.28
CA PHE A 38 22.51 -1.32 -22.91
C PHE A 38 22.26 -1.37 -24.41
N GLY A 39 21.95 -0.24 -25.04
CA GLY A 39 21.92 -0.08 -26.49
C GLY A 39 20.53 -0.12 -27.14
N PHE A 40 19.44 -0.17 -26.35
CA PHE A 40 18.10 -0.02 -26.87
C PHE A 40 17.89 1.39 -27.43
N ARG A 41 17.32 1.53 -28.64
CA ARG A 41 17.36 2.78 -29.41
C ARG A 41 16.02 3.50 -29.51
N MET A 42 14.96 2.99 -28.87
CA MET A 42 13.66 3.66 -28.81
C MET A 42 13.73 4.85 -27.85
N GLN A 43 12.96 5.90 -28.14
CA GLN A 43 12.85 7.03 -27.21
C GLN A 43 12.21 6.58 -25.91
N LYS A 44 12.68 7.12 -24.79
CA LYS A 44 12.24 6.73 -23.45
C LYS A 44 10.72 6.84 -23.27
N GLU A 45 10.17 7.95 -23.69
CA GLU A 45 8.74 8.27 -23.56
C GLU A 45 7.86 7.30 -24.35
N ASP A 46 8.30 6.91 -25.55
CA ASP A 46 7.60 5.95 -26.39
C ASP A 46 7.65 4.55 -25.78
N CYS A 47 8.81 4.15 -25.30
CA CYS A 47 8.98 2.87 -24.62
C CYS A 47 8.15 2.77 -23.33
N LEU A 48 8.07 3.84 -22.55
CA LEU A 48 7.23 3.90 -21.34
C LEU A 48 5.74 3.78 -21.68
N ARG A 49 5.27 4.39 -22.78
CA ARG A 49 3.88 4.23 -23.22
C ARG A 49 3.56 2.77 -23.58
N GLU A 50 4.41 2.15 -24.40
CA GLU A 50 4.26 0.73 -24.76
C GLU A 50 4.29 -0.19 -23.52
N LEU A 51 5.17 0.10 -22.56
CA LEU A 51 5.23 -0.64 -21.31
C LEU A 51 3.95 -0.49 -20.48
N ASP A 52 3.38 0.71 -20.45
CA ASP A 52 2.12 0.96 -19.73
C ASP A 52 0.95 0.19 -20.35
N GLU A 53 0.85 0.15 -21.69
CA GLU A 53 -0.13 -0.68 -22.38
C GLU A 53 0.03 -2.17 -22.04
N VAL A 54 1.28 -2.69 -22.03
CA VAL A 54 1.56 -4.07 -21.59
C VAL A 54 1.06 -4.33 -20.18
N ILE A 55 1.30 -3.38 -19.25
CA ILE A 55 0.89 -3.53 -17.86
C ILE A 55 -0.63 -3.49 -17.71
N GLN A 56 -1.33 -2.64 -18.48
CA GLN A 56 -2.79 -2.59 -18.50
C GLN A 56 -3.42 -3.89 -18.99
N GLU A 57 -2.83 -4.51 -20.02
CA GLU A 57 -3.33 -5.77 -20.59
C GLU A 57 -3.03 -7.01 -19.74
N PHE A 58 -1.83 -7.10 -19.18
CA PHE A 58 -1.37 -8.29 -18.45
C PHE A 58 -1.50 -8.20 -16.94
N SER A 59 -1.98 -7.11 -16.40
CA SER A 59 -2.02 -6.75 -14.97
C SER A 59 -0.66 -6.47 -14.33
N SER A 60 -0.67 -5.73 -13.21
CA SER A 60 0.55 -5.35 -12.46
C SER A 60 1.28 -6.54 -11.80
N ASN A 61 0.61 -7.68 -11.64
CA ASN A 61 1.20 -8.88 -11.03
C ASN A 61 1.91 -9.80 -12.02
N TYR A 62 1.77 -9.55 -13.33
CA TYR A 62 2.45 -10.33 -14.34
C TYR A 62 3.97 -10.13 -14.28
N GLU A 63 4.74 -11.22 -14.44
CA GLU A 63 6.20 -11.17 -14.18
C GLU A 63 7.05 -10.92 -15.43
N GLN A 64 6.45 -11.02 -16.63
CA GLN A 64 7.18 -10.96 -17.90
C GLN A 64 6.79 -9.72 -18.72
N HIS A 65 6.60 -8.56 -18.07
CA HIS A 65 6.24 -7.31 -18.77
C HIS A 65 7.28 -6.91 -19.82
N PHE A 66 8.57 -7.03 -19.50
CA PHE A 66 9.65 -6.64 -20.41
C PHE A 66 9.80 -7.59 -21.59
N ASP A 67 9.48 -8.88 -21.43
CA ASP A 67 9.40 -9.85 -22.53
C ASP A 67 8.28 -9.47 -23.49
N LYS A 68 7.09 -9.12 -22.96
CA LYS A 68 5.95 -8.66 -23.78
C LYS A 68 6.24 -7.34 -24.47
N LEU A 69 6.92 -6.41 -23.78
CA LEU A 69 7.36 -5.15 -24.34
C LEU A 69 8.24 -5.39 -25.58
N LEU A 70 9.31 -6.18 -25.46
CA LEU A 70 10.20 -6.44 -26.58
C LEU A 70 9.54 -7.24 -27.72
N ALA A 71 8.56 -8.09 -27.41
CA ALA A 71 7.78 -8.81 -28.44
C ALA A 71 6.92 -7.87 -29.30
N ARG A 72 6.56 -6.69 -28.83
CA ARG A 72 5.78 -5.66 -29.57
C ARG A 72 6.64 -4.69 -30.35
N ILE A 73 7.86 -4.45 -29.86
CA ILE A 73 8.73 -3.43 -30.41
C ILE A 73 9.47 -3.95 -31.65
N PRO A 74 9.51 -3.20 -32.76
CA PRO A 74 10.23 -3.59 -33.96
C PRO A 74 11.70 -3.86 -33.69
N GLN A 75 12.23 -4.96 -34.26
CA GLN A 75 13.57 -5.45 -34.00
C GLN A 75 14.69 -4.43 -34.32
N HIS A 76 14.48 -3.50 -35.23
CA HIS A 76 15.48 -2.48 -35.58
C HIS A 76 15.88 -1.58 -34.40
N TYR A 77 15.02 -1.47 -33.34
CA TYR A 77 15.38 -0.71 -32.14
C TYR A 77 16.41 -1.42 -31.25
N TYR A 78 16.64 -2.71 -31.46
CA TYR A 78 17.63 -3.50 -30.70
C TYR A 78 18.42 -4.47 -31.58
N GLU A 79 18.54 -4.15 -32.88
CA GLU A 79 19.31 -4.94 -33.81
C GLU A 79 20.77 -5.09 -33.36
N GLY A 80 21.29 -6.30 -33.36
CA GLY A 80 22.63 -6.65 -32.89
C GLY A 80 22.74 -6.83 -31.37
N ILE A 81 21.64 -6.68 -30.62
CA ILE A 81 21.62 -6.86 -29.17
C ILE A 81 20.78 -8.10 -28.83
N ASN A 82 21.29 -8.93 -27.94
CA ASN A 82 20.51 -10.05 -27.43
C ASN A 82 19.36 -9.55 -26.55
N SER A 83 18.12 -9.89 -26.89
CA SER A 83 16.92 -9.48 -26.17
C SER A 83 16.95 -9.86 -24.67
N ALA A 84 17.54 -11.00 -24.31
CA ALA A 84 17.68 -11.41 -22.92
C ALA A 84 18.55 -10.45 -22.09
N ILE A 85 19.56 -9.82 -22.71
CA ILE A 85 20.37 -8.80 -22.04
C ILE A 85 19.56 -7.52 -21.76
N LEU A 86 18.71 -7.10 -22.71
CA LEU A 86 17.84 -5.94 -22.51
C LEU A 86 16.78 -6.19 -21.43
N ILE A 87 16.18 -7.40 -21.42
CA ILE A 87 15.23 -7.80 -20.37
C ILE A 87 15.93 -7.81 -19.01
N ALA A 88 17.12 -8.41 -18.92
CA ALA A 88 17.89 -8.44 -17.68
C ALA A 88 18.29 -7.04 -17.21
N ALA A 89 18.64 -6.13 -18.12
CA ALA A 89 18.93 -4.72 -17.80
C ALA A 89 17.70 -4.00 -17.24
N ALA A 90 16.52 -4.22 -17.85
CA ALA A 90 15.26 -3.66 -17.36
C ALA A 90 14.91 -4.19 -15.96
N VAL A 91 14.98 -5.51 -15.76
CA VAL A 91 14.73 -6.15 -14.47
C VAL A 91 15.69 -5.63 -13.40
N ALA A 92 16.98 -5.51 -13.71
CA ALA A 92 17.97 -4.97 -12.78
C ALA A 92 17.64 -3.52 -12.38
N GLY A 93 17.34 -2.63 -13.34
CA GLY A 93 16.98 -1.24 -13.06
C GLY A 93 15.71 -1.13 -12.20
N TYR A 94 14.70 -1.94 -12.50
CA TYR A 94 13.48 -2.00 -11.70
C TYR A 94 13.76 -2.42 -10.25
N HIS A 95 14.52 -3.49 -10.03
CA HIS A 95 14.82 -4.01 -8.70
C HIS A 95 15.77 -3.12 -7.91
N GLU A 96 16.75 -2.48 -8.55
CA GLU A 96 17.63 -1.50 -7.89
C GLU A 96 16.82 -0.30 -7.38
N THR A 97 15.88 0.20 -8.18
CA THR A 97 14.98 1.28 -7.76
C THR A 97 14.09 0.81 -6.60
N LYS A 98 13.55 -0.41 -6.68
CA LYS A 98 12.78 -1.00 -5.58
C LYS A 98 13.59 -1.07 -4.28
N TYR A 99 14.86 -1.37 -4.37
CA TYR A 99 15.74 -1.43 -3.19
C TYR A 99 16.02 -0.06 -2.59
N ARG A 100 16.17 0.99 -3.40
CA ARG A 100 16.60 2.33 -2.96
C ARG A 100 15.45 3.26 -2.61
N GLU A 101 14.33 3.18 -3.34
CA GLU A 101 13.30 4.21 -3.36
C GLU A 101 11.99 3.77 -2.66
N LEU A 102 11.84 2.47 -2.34
CA LEU A 102 10.64 2.00 -1.68
C LEU A 102 10.69 2.37 -0.19
N SER A 103 9.97 3.40 0.19
CA SER A 103 9.89 3.90 1.57
C SER A 103 8.44 4.23 1.93
N ALA A 104 8.08 4.07 3.21
CA ALA A 104 6.81 4.60 3.73
C ALA A 104 6.79 6.12 3.65
N TYR A 105 5.61 6.71 3.69
CA TYR A 105 5.47 8.14 3.95
C TYR A 105 6.00 8.45 5.35
N GLU A 106 6.67 9.60 5.52
CA GLU A 106 7.28 9.98 6.80
C GLU A 106 6.26 10.06 7.94
N ASP A 107 5.10 10.65 7.69
CA ASP A 107 4.01 10.76 8.64
C ASP A 107 3.41 9.39 9.03
N VAL A 108 3.43 8.40 8.14
CA VAL A 108 3.01 7.02 8.45
C VAL A 108 3.93 6.40 9.50
N VAL A 109 5.25 6.49 9.29
CA VAL A 109 6.23 5.94 10.23
C VAL A 109 6.08 6.58 11.61
N ASP A 110 5.99 7.91 11.65
CA ASP A 110 5.86 8.65 12.91
C ASP A 110 4.56 8.31 13.65
N VAL A 111 3.43 8.28 12.94
CA VAL A 111 2.13 7.98 13.56
C VAL A 111 2.03 6.53 14.00
N LEU A 112 2.47 5.56 13.19
CA LEU A 112 2.48 4.15 13.61
C LEU A 112 3.35 3.93 14.86
N ARG A 113 4.51 4.60 14.93
CA ARG A 113 5.38 4.57 16.12
C ARG A 113 4.66 5.12 17.36
N LEU A 114 4.00 6.28 17.24
CA LEU A 114 3.23 6.88 18.34
C LEU A 114 2.08 5.97 18.78
N LEU A 115 1.31 5.45 17.85
CA LEU A 115 0.21 4.52 18.16
C LEU A 115 0.73 3.27 18.87
N ARG A 116 1.84 2.69 18.39
CA ARG A 116 2.46 1.49 18.98
C ARG A 116 2.96 1.73 20.40
N GLN A 117 3.51 2.94 20.67
CA GLN A 117 4.09 3.28 21.96
C GLN A 117 3.04 3.70 22.99
N TYR A 118 2.00 4.44 22.57
CA TYR A 118 1.12 5.13 23.51
C TYR A 118 -0.33 4.61 23.51
N THR A 119 -0.61 3.50 22.83
CA THR A 119 -1.94 2.89 22.84
C THR A 119 -1.89 1.37 22.93
N ASP A 120 -2.98 0.76 23.39
CA ASP A 120 -3.17 -0.70 23.40
C ASP A 120 -3.86 -1.19 22.11
N LEU A 121 -3.91 -0.36 21.06
CA LEU A 121 -4.55 -0.72 19.80
C LEU A 121 -3.77 -1.84 19.09
N THR A 122 -4.49 -2.82 18.57
CA THR A 122 -3.94 -3.75 17.60
C THR A 122 -3.76 -3.02 16.27
N LEU A 123 -2.52 -2.91 15.81
CA LEU A 123 -2.17 -2.32 14.51
C LEU A 123 -1.91 -3.45 13.52
N GLY A 124 -2.66 -3.49 12.41
CA GLY A 124 -2.56 -4.58 11.44
C GLY A 124 -2.68 -4.12 9.99
N VAL A 125 -2.59 -5.09 9.08
CA VAL A 125 -2.71 -4.87 7.63
C VAL A 125 -3.72 -5.84 7.06
N ILE A 126 -4.58 -5.36 6.14
CA ILE A 126 -5.44 -6.17 5.28
C ILE A 126 -5.21 -5.71 3.84
N THR A 127 -4.46 -6.47 3.04
CA THR A 127 -4.03 -6.05 1.70
C THR A 127 -4.27 -7.13 0.64
N ASN A 128 -4.60 -6.69 -0.58
CA ASN A 128 -4.69 -7.57 -1.75
C ASN A 128 -3.31 -7.76 -2.39
N GLY A 129 -2.99 -8.98 -2.79
CA GLY A 129 -1.82 -9.27 -3.61
C GLY A 129 -1.16 -10.60 -3.30
N ILE A 130 -0.08 -10.89 -4.02
CA ILE A 130 0.74 -12.09 -3.85
C ILE A 130 1.47 -12.01 -2.52
N THR A 131 1.42 -13.11 -1.74
CA THR A 131 1.92 -13.19 -0.36
C THR A 131 3.33 -12.61 -0.21
N LEU A 132 4.30 -13.12 -0.97
CA LEU A 132 5.69 -12.66 -0.85
C LEU A 132 5.89 -11.22 -1.32
N LYS A 133 5.14 -10.77 -2.35
CA LYS A 133 5.27 -9.39 -2.86
C LYS A 133 4.76 -8.37 -1.83
N GLN A 134 3.64 -8.66 -1.15
CA GLN A 134 3.11 -7.75 -0.12
C GLN A 134 3.95 -7.79 1.17
N ALA A 135 4.37 -8.98 1.60
CA ALA A 135 5.26 -9.12 2.75
C ALA A 135 6.60 -8.39 2.53
N GLU A 136 7.19 -8.50 1.32
CA GLU A 136 8.41 -7.77 0.97
C GLU A 136 8.23 -6.25 1.03
N LYS A 137 7.08 -5.71 0.57
CA LYS A 137 6.78 -4.28 0.69
C LYS A 137 6.77 -3.84 2.17
N ILE A 138 6.00 -4.54 3.03
CA ILE A 138 5.88 -4.24 4.46
C ILE A 138 7.26 -4.24 5.15
N VAL A 139 8.14 -5.19 4.79
CA VAL A 139 9.51 -5.26 5.32
C VAL A 139 10.36 -4.10 4.80
N ARG A 140 10.30 -3.80 3.49
CA ARG A 140 11.14 -2.75 2.89
C ARG A 140 10.77 -1.34 3.33
N ILE A 141 9.47 -1.05 3.51
CA ILE A 141 9.02 0.24 4.03
C ILE A 141 9.17 0.34 5.56
N ASP A 142 9.71 -0.69 6.19
CA ASP A 142 10.08 -0.78 7.61
C ASP A 142 8.93 -0.52 8.61
N VAL A 143 7.68 -0.74 8.20
CA VAL A 143 6.52 -0.57 9.08
C VAL A 143 6.20 -1.82 9.91
N HIS A 144 6.78 -2.99 9.56
CA HIS A 144 6.51 -4.27 10.22
C HIS A 144 6.78 -4.25 11.72
N GLN A 145 7.74 -3.44 12.17
CA GLN A 145 8.10 -3.28 13.58
C GLN A 145 7.02 -2.61 14.44
N TYR A 146 6.12 -1.86 13.82
CA TYR A 146 5.00 -1.19 14.49
C TYR A 146 3.72 -2.02 14.46
N LEU A 147 3.64 -3.03 13.61
CA LEU A 147 2.46 -3.88 13.43
C LEU A 147 2.46 -5.06 14.41
N ASN A 148 1.27 -5.53 14.76
CA ASN A 148 1.11 -6.82 15.43
C ASN A 148 1.32 -7.92 14.38
N HIS A 149 2.27 -8.83 14.60
CA HIS A 149 2.66 -9.86 13.64
C HIS A 149 1.53 -10.84 13.30
N ASP A 150 0.61 -11.07 14.23
CA ASP A 150 -0.60 -11.88 14.07
C ASP A 150 -1.76 -11.12 13.41
N ALA A 151 -1.59 -9.83 13.13
CA ALA A 151 -2.57 -8.96 12.50
C ALA A 151 -2.20 -8.56 11.06
N ILE A 152 -1.34 -9.32 10.37
CA ILE A 152 -0.97 -9.09 8.97
C ILE A 152 -1.72 -10.09 8.09
N PHE A 153 -2.66 -9.58 7.28
CA PHE A 153 -3.53 -10.39 6.43
C PHE A 153 -3.33 -10.07 4.95
N ILE A 154 -2.84 -11.04 4.19
CA ILE A 154 -2.60 -10.92 2.75
C ILE A 154 -3.56 -11.84 2.01
N SER A 155 -4.23 -11.32 0.99
CA SER A 155 -5.33 -12.00 0.31
C SER A 155 -4.96 -13.36 -0.29
N ASP A 156 -3.81 -13.45 -0.93
CA ASP A 156 -3.31 -14.68 -1.53
C ASP A 156 -3.07 -15.79 -0.47
N GLN A 157 -2.54 -15.41 0.69
CA GLN A 157 -2.33 -16.34 1.81
C GLN A 157 -3.64 -16.88 2.38
N LEU A 158 -4.72 -16.08 2.35
CA LEU A 158 -6.01 -16.45 2.94
C LEU A 158 -7.03 -16.97 1.92
N GLY A 159 -6.71 -16.90 0.62
CA GLY A 159 -7.60 -17.32 -0.47
C GLY A 159 -8.88 -16.46 -0.57
N VAL A 160 -8.82 -15.19 -0.18
CA VAL A 160 -9.93 -14.24 -0.25
C VAL A 160 -9.41 -12.83 -0.50
N ASN A 161 -10.02 -12.10 -1.44
CA ASN A 161 -9.64 -10.74 -1.83
C ASN A 161 -10.67 -9.70 -1.41
N LYS A 162 -10.24 -8.45 -1.15
CA LYS A 162 -11.14 -7.30 -1.19
C LYS A 162 -11.76 -7.21 -2.62
N PRO A 163 -13.03 -6.89 -2.76
CA PRO A 163 -13.97 -6.33 -1.78
C PRO A 163 -14.79 -7.36 -0.98
N ASN A 164 -14.39 -8.63 -0.93
CA ASN A 164 -15.15 -9.62 -0.16
C ASN A 164 -15.09 -9.34 1.34
N THR A 165 -16.24 -9.06 1.96
CA THR A 165 -16.35 -8.75 3.39
C THR A 165 -15.83 -9.85 4.31
N LYS A 166 -15.80 -11.12 3.84
CA LYS A 166 -15.23 -12.24 4.61
C LYS A 166 -13.75 -12.03 4.94
N PHE A 167 -13.02 -11.26 4.13
CA PHE A 167 -11.61 -10.97 4.40
C PHE A 167 -11.47 -10.15 5.68
N PHE A 168 -12.20 -9.05 5.79
CA PHE A 168 -12.24 -8.18 6.97
C PHE A 168 -12.79 -8.89 8.20
N GLN A 169 -13.86 -9.69 8.04
CA GLN A 169 -14.42 -10.49 9.13
C GLN A 169 -13.44 -11.53 9.68
N ARG A 170 -12.64 -12.17 8.80
CA ARG A 170 -11.57 -13.10 9.20
C ARG A 170 -10.47 -12.38 9.96
N ALA A 171 -10.05 -11.20 9.51
CA ALA A 171 -9.05 -10.39 10.19
C ALA A 171 -9.51 -10.01 11.60
N CYS A 172 -10.70 -9.45 11.75
CA CYS A 172 -11.28 -9.13 13.06
C CYS A 172 -11.35 -10.34 13.98
N ARG A 173 -11.83 -11.49 13.46
CA ARG A 173 -11.93 -12.74 14.24
C ARG A 173 -10.56 -13.24 14.69
N ALA A 174 -9.54 -13.16 13.85
CA ALA A 174 -8.20 -13.64 14.16
C ALA A 174 -7.57 -12.90 15.34
N VAL A 175 -7.85 -11.60 15.47
CA VAL A 175 -7.38 -10.77 16.60
C VAL A 175 -8.43 -10.66 17.74
N GLY A 176 -9.51 -11.42 17.70
CA GLY A 176 -10.48 -11.52 18.80
C GLY A 176 -11.36 -10.27 18.99
N ILE A 177 -11.67 -9.53 17.92
CA ILE A 177 -12.50 -8.32 17.97
C ILE A 177 -13.71 -8.42 17.04
N ARG A 178 -14.71 -7.59 17.27
CA ARG A 178 -15.88 -7.46 16.38
C ARG A 178 -15.63 -6.33 15.35
N PRO A 179 -16.20 -6.40 14.14
CA PRO A 179 -16.04 -5.35 13.15
C PRO A 179 -16.29 -3.92 13.65
N PRO A 180 -17.33 -3.61 14.47
CA PRO A 180 -17.54 -2.26 15.01
C PRO A 180 -16.48 -1.76 16.01
N GLU A 181 -15.57 -2.62 16.44
CA GLU A 181 -14.42 -2.28 17.32
C GLU A 181 -13.14 -2.06 16.53
N ALA A 182 -13.24 -2.13 15.19
CA ALA A 182 -12.11 -1.99 14.29
C ALA A 182 -12.32 -0.82 13.32
N MET A 183 -11.21 -0.14 13.02
CA MET A 183 -11.09 0.86 11.97
C MET A 183 -10.30 0.29 10.80
N TYR A 184 -10.66 0.66 9.60
CA TYR A 184 -9.90 0.34 8.39
C TYR A 184 -9.56 1.60 7.61
N VAL A 185 -8.27 1.76 7.28
CA VAL A 185 -7.72 2.91 6.55
C VAL A 185 -7.23 2.45 5.19
N GLY A 186 -7.73 3.02 4.10
CA GLY A 186 -7.31 2.68 2.74
C GLY A 186 -7.65 3.76 1.72
N ASP A 187 -7.10 3.64 0.49
CA ASP A 187 -7.21 4.64 -0.57
C ASP A 187 -8.31 4.36 -1.61
N HIS A 188 -8.78 3.10 -1.70
CA HIS A 188 -9.67 2.67 -2.77
C HIS A 188 -11.13 2.56 -2.30
N PRO A 189 -12.05 3.47 -2.72
CA PRO A 189 -13.42 3.49 -2.20
C PRO A 189 -14.15 2.14 -2.26
N GLN A 190 -14.10 1.44 -3.40
CA GLN A 190 -14.81 0.17 -3.59
C GLN A 190 -14.16 -1.03 -2.87
N LEU A 191 -12.87 -0.97 -2.58
CA LEU A 191 -12.14 -2.07 -1.94
C LEU A 191 -11.93 -1.85 -0.44
N ASP A 192 -11.83 -0.57 -0.02
CA ASP A 192 -11.37 -0.21 1.32
C ASP A 192 -12.43 0.52 2.15
N ILE A 193 -13.49 1.05 1.51
CA ILE A 193 -14.55 1.77 2.19
C ILE A 193 -15.86 0.96 2.19
N ASP A 194 -16.33 0.56 1.02
CA ASP A 194 -17.59 -0.16 0.90
C ASP A 194 -17.64 -1.47 1.71
N PRO A 195 -16.63 -2.36 1.67
CA PRO A 195 -16.70 -3.61 2.42
C PRO A 195 -16.64 -3.45 3.95
N PRO A 196 -15.76 -2.60 4.53
CA PRO A 196 -15.78 -2.25 5.95
C PRO A 196 -17.15 -1.72 6.41
N ASN A 197 -17.72 -0.74 5.68
CA ASN A 197 -19.02 -0.16 5.98
C ASN A 197 -20.12 -1.22 6.03
N ARG A 198 -20.14 -2.16 5.07
CA ARG A 198 -21.16 -3.25 5.00
C ARG A 198 -21.17 -4.16 6.23
N ILE A 199 -20.08 -4.23 6.98
CA ILE A 199 -19.96 -5.06 8.20
C ILE A 199 -19.89 -4.25 9.48
N GLY A 200 -20.02 -2.91 9.38
CA GLY A 200 -20.03 -2.00 10.51
C GLY A 200 -18.64 -1.71 11.10
N MET A 201 -17.55 -1.92 10.35
CA MET A 201 -16.24 -1.37 10.69
C MET A 201 -16.24 0.14 10.44
N ILE A 202 -15.40 0.85 11.17
CA ILE A 202 -15.14 2.28 10.93
C ILE A 202 -14.25 2.41 9.71
N SER A 203 -14.69 3.18 8.71
CA SER A 203 -13.95 3.37 7.46
C SER A 203 -13.28 4.73 7.39
N VAL A 204 -12.00 4.75 7.00
CA VAL A 204 -11.21 5.97 6.81
C VAL A 204 -10.64 5.98 5.40
N HIS A 205 -11.03 6.97 4.62
CA HIS A 205 -10.52 7.16 3.26
C HIS A 205 -9.24 8.01 3.28
N SER A 206 -8.13 7.40 2.86
CA SER A 206 -6.83 8.06 2.73
C SER A 206 -6.70 8.69 1.34
N MET A 207 -6.79 10.02 1.25
CA MET A 207 -6.69 10.79 0.00
C MET A 207 -5.30 11.42 -0.13
N ARG A 208 -4.38 10.72 -0.80
CA ARG A 208 -2.97 11.11 -0.93
C ARG A 208 -2.51 11.31 -2.38
N GLY A 209 -3.42 11.50 -3.32
CA GLY A 209 -3.10 11.70 -4.73
C GLY A 209 -2.74 10.41 -5.48
N GLY A 210 -3.16 9.25 -4.98
CA GLY A 210 -2.98 7.96 -5.65
C GLY A 210 -3.91 7.79 -6.87
N LYS A 211 -3.69 6.73 -7.63
CA LYS A 211 -4.47 6.43 -8.87
C LYS A 211 -5.97 6.24 -8.66
N HIS A 212 -6.41 6.04 -7.42
CA HIS A 212 -7.80 5.77 -7.06
C HIS A 212 -8.55 6.99 -6.50
N GLU A 213 -7.91 8.15 -6.39
CA GLU A 213 -8.48 9.36 -5.79
C GLU A 213 -9.80 9.83 -6.45
N GLY A 214 -9.94 9.63 -7.77
CA GLY A 214 -11.16 9.96 -8.52
C GLY A 214 -12.25 8.88 -8.51
N ASN A 215 -11.99 7.73 -7.91
CA ASN A 215 -12.95 6.63 -7.88
C ASN A 215 -14.08 6.92 -6.88
N GLN A 216 -15.27 6.39 -7.17
CA GLN A 216 -16.42 6.49 -6.28
C GLN A 216 -16.80 5.10 -5.78
N GLY A 217 -17.09 5.00 -4.49
CA GLY A 217 -17.70 3.84 -3.85
C GLY A 217 -19.23 3.92 -3.82
N GLU A 218 -19.87 2.88 -3.32
CA GLU A 218 -21.32 2.82 -3.09
C GLU A 218 -21.71 3.55 -1.78
N SER A 219 -20.77 3.65 -0.83
CA SER A 219 -20.96 4.26 0.48
C SER A 219 -19.94 5.37 0.72
N LYS A 220 -20.28 6.27 1.65
CA LYS A 220 -19.33 7.32 2.09
C LYS A 220 -18.44 6.76 3.21
N PRO A 221 -17.17 7.19 3.28
CA PRO A 221 -16.33 6.88 4.43
C PRO A 221 -16.87 7.57 5.68
N ASP A 222 -16.62 6.99 6.86
CA ASP A 222 -16.89 7.65 8.14
C ASP A 222 -15.98 8.86 8.32
N PHE A 223 -14.71 8.73 7.91
CA PHE A 223 -13.72 9.81 7.95
C PHE A 223 -12.89 9.85 6.67
N THR A 224 -12.33 11.02 6.39
CA THR A 224 -11.38 11.25 5.30
C THR A 224 -10.13 11.91 5.86
N ILE A 225 -8.96 11.42 5.47
CA ILE A 225 -7.67 11.94 5.88
C ILE A 225 -6.79 12.23 4.65
N HIS A 226 -5.93 13.25 4.73
CA HIS A 226 -4.96 13.59 3.69
C HIS A 226 -3.52 13.22 4.09
N ASN A 227 -3.30 12.93 5.38
CA ASN A 227 -2.07 12.46 5.97
C ASN A 227 -2.40 11.70 7.27
N PHE A 228 -1.41 11.01 7.84
CA PHE A 228 -1.65 10.22 9.05
C PHE A 228 -1.75 11.06 10.33
N TRP A 229 -1.31 12.33 10.31
CA TRP A 229 -1.58 13.23 11.44
C TRP A 229 -3.08 13.51 11.59
N ASP A 230 -3.82 13.62 10.47
CA ASP A 230 -5.28 13.75 10.48
C ASP A 230 -5.94 12.53 11.17
N LEU A 231 -5.32 11.32 11.05
CA LEU A 231 -5.81 10.12 11.75
C LEU A 231 -5.70 10.28 13.26
N LEU A 232 -4.61 10.88 13.78
CA LEU A 232 -4.49 11.15 15.22
C LEU A 232 -5.54 12.15 15.70
N ASP A 233 -5.89 13.16 14.88
CA ASP A 233 -6.96 14.10 15.20
C ASP A 233 -8.33 13.39 15.26
N VAL A 234 -8.63 12.48 14.33
CA VAL A 234 -9.83 11.63 14.37
C VAL A 234 -9.85 10.76 15.62
N LEU A 235 -8.74 10.10 15.95
CA LEU A 235 -8.65 9.24 17.15
C LEU A 235 -8.89 10.04 18.44
N LYS A 236 -8.37 11.25 18.50
CA LYS A 236 -8.53 12.13 19.65
C LYS A 236 -9.96 12.65 19.80
N THR A 237 -10.58 13.11 18.69
CA THR A 237 -11.88 13.79 18.75
C THR A 237 -13.05 12.82 18.86
N GLU A 238 -12.97 11.67 18.19
CA GLU A 238 -14.08 10.73 18.06
C GLU A 238 -13.97 9.49 18.99
N PHE A 239 -12.73 9.15 19.41
CA PHE A 239 -12.48 7.93 20.18
C PHE A 239 -11.83 8.18 21.55
N ASP A 240 -11.55 9.43 21.92
CA ASP A 240 -10.87 9.82 23.17
C ASP A 240 -9.46 9.19 23.33
N ILE A 241 -8.78 8.95 22.19
CA ILE A 241 -7.42 8.40 22.12
C ILE A 241 -6.44 9.55 21.81
N ASP A 242 -5.87 10.15 22.85
CA ASP A 242 -4.93 11.29 22.74
C ASP A 242 -3.49 10.85 22.99
N VAL A 243 -2.79 10.46 21.93
CA VAL A 243 -1.38 10.02 21.99
C VAL A 243 -0.42 11.14 22.42
N GLU A 244 -0.74 12.43 22.13
CA GLU A 244 0.08 13.57 22.54
C GLU A 244 -0.03 13.82 24.05
N LYS A 245 -1.21 13.59 24.62
CA LYS A 245 -1.41 13.66 26.07
C LYS A 245 -0.62 12.53 26.76
N ALA A 246 -0.74 11.29 26.29
CA ALA A 246 -0.01 10.14 26.83
C ALA A 246 1.51 10.36 26.79
N ARG A 247 2.04 10.90 25.68
CA ARG A 247 3.45 11.25 25.53
C ARG A 247 3.93 12.34 26.51
N ARG A 248 3.10 13.33 26.82
CA ARG A 248 3.42 14.38 27.81
C ARG A 248 3.43 13.84 29.23
N GLU A 249 2.48 12.96 29.56
CA GLU A 249 2.39 12.32 30.87
C GLU A 249 3.59 11.40 31.15
N GLU A 250 4.07 10.64 30.15
CA GLU A 250 5.30 9.83 30.25
C GLU A 250 6.52 10.70 30.56
N LYS A 251 6.75 11.78 29.81
CA LYS A 251 7.88 12.67 30.04
C LYS A 251 7.86 13.36 31.41
N ALA A 252 6.68 13.69 31.91
CA ALA A 252 6.53 14.29 33.25
C ALA A 252 6.77 13.31 34.40
N GLN A 253 6.79 11.98 34.13
CA GLN A 253 7.12 10.94 35.12
C GLN A 253 8.61 10.58 35.12
N GLU A 254 9.33 10.93 34.06
CA GLU A 254 10.79 10.69 33.93
C GLU A 254 11.63 11.85 34.50
N GLU A 255 11.02 13.03 34.74
CA GLU A 255 11.61 14.20 35.41
C GLU A 255 11.37 14.20 36.92
#